data_aeb2ea314e90087d93b0ba6359330159
#
_entry.id   aeb2ea314e90087d93b0ba6359330159
#
_cell.length_a   1.000
_cell.length_b   1.000
_cell.length_c   1.000
_cell.angle_alpha   90.00
_cell.angle_beta   90.00
_cell.angle_gamma   90.00
#
_symmetry.space_group_name_H-M   'P 1'
#
loop_
_entity.id
_entity.type
_entity.pdbx_description
1 polymer ?
#
loop_
_entity_poly.entity_id
_entity_poly.type
_entity_poly.pdbx_seq_one_letter_code
_entity_poly.pdbx_strand_id
1 'polypeptide(L)'
;MGRRPITKSLGLENLAIEIQGAGVKVNEHMLTSHPHVYAAGDITGFSLLAHTAYREAEVAIHHILGIPDEMSYKAIPAVVYTNPELASVGKTEEELIANGESFRVQKIPMTYSGRFVAENENGNGLCKLITDDEDRIIGCHLLGNPASEIIVTAGIAVENGYTVDEFKKNIFPHPTVSEILHES
;
A
#
# COMPACT_ATOMS: atom_id res chain seq x y z
N MET A 1 9.71 -7.66 -17.31
CA MET A 1 8.60 -6.98 -18.03
C MET A 1 7.93 -6.05 -17.05
N GLY A 2 7.45 -4.89 -17.50
CA GLY A 2 6.78 -3.91 -16.65
C GLY A 2 5.86 -3.02 -17.47
N ARG A 3 5.16 -2.10 -16.80
CA ARG A 3 4.32 -1.07 -17.41
C ARG A 3 5.02 0.27 -17.30
N ARG A 4 4.65 1.19 -18.17
CA ARG A 4 5.08 2.59 -18.10
C ARG A 4 3.92 3.49 -18.52
N PRO A 5 3.84 4.72 -18.01
CA PRO A 5 2.90 5.72 -18.47
C PRO A 5 3.01 5.95 -19.99
N ILE A 6 1.87 6.17 -20.63
CA ILE A 6 1.81 6.60 -22.03
C ILE A 6 1.39 8.06 -22.03
N THR A 7 2.36 8.96 -22.21
CA THR A 7 2.15 10.41 -22.20
C THR A 7 2.21 11.04 -23.59
N LYS A 8 2.69 10.28 -24.59
CA LYS A 8 2.82 10.76 -25.97
C LYS A 8 1.47 10.87 -26.67
N SER A 9 1.34 11.83 -27.55
CA SER A 9 0.15 12.06 -28.41
C SER A 9 -1.13 12.45 -27.64
N LEU A 10 -0.99 12.94 -26.41
CA LEU A 10 -2.10 13.50 -25.63
C LEU A 10 -2.21 15.02 -25.72
N GLY A 11 -1.28 15.66 -26.41
CA GLY A 11 -1.25 17.13 -26.54
C GLY A 11 -0.85 17.86 -25.26
N LEU A 12 -0.16 17.18 -24.33
CA LEU A 12 0.27 17.74 -23.04
C LEU A 12 1.21 18.94 -23.24
N GLU A 13 1.99 18.91 -24.32
CA GLU A 13 2.88 19.99 -24.73
C GLU A 13 2.14 21.28 -25.04
N ASN A 14 0.90 21.22 -25.51
CA ASN A 14 0.08 22.40 -25.82
C ASN A 14 -0.31 23.19 -24.56
N LEU A 15 -0.31 22.52 -23.40
CA LEU A 15 -0.64 23.09 -22.10
C LEU A 15 0.60 23.27 -21.22
N ALA A 16 1.80 23.02 -21.75
CA ALA A 16 3.06 23.05 -21.02
C ALA A 16 3.03 22.20 -19.74
N ILE A 17 2.34 21.04 -19.78
CA ILE A 17 2.26 20.13 -18.65
C ILE A 17 3.63 19.47 -18.43
N GLU A 18 4.12 19.56 -17.18
CA GLU A 18 5.40 18.99 -16.80
C GLU A 18 5.33 17.46 -16.70
N ILE A 19 6.37 16.81 -17.22
CA ILE A 19 6.60 15.36 -17.09
C ILE A 19 7.72 15.14 -16.08
N GLN A 20 7.50 14.29 -15.10
CA GLN A 20 8.48 13.87 -14.12
C GLN A 20 8.76 12.37 -14.27
N GLY A 21 10.02 12.02 -14.54
CA GLY A 21 10.34 10.63 -14.89
C GLY A 21 9.61 10.19 -16.15
N ALA A 22 8.70 9.23 -16.04
CA ALA A 22 7.90 8.74 -17.17
C ALA A 22 6.45 9.24 -17.15
N GLY A 23 5.99 9.86 -16.05
CA GLY A 23 4.60 10.25 -15.82
C GLY A 23 4.36 11.74 -15.80
N VAL A 24 3.11 12.13 -15.79
CA VAL A 24 2.66 13.52 -15.59
C VAL A 24 2.93 13.91 -14.14
N LYS A 25 3.63 15.03 -13.93
CA LYS A 25 3.88 15.60 -12.61
C LYS A 25 2.58 16.15 -12.02
N VAL A 26 2.26 15.72 -10.81
CA VAL A 26 1.13 16.21 -10.01
C VAL A 26 1.60 16.58 -8.60
N ASN A 27 0.82 17.40 -7.92
CA ASN A 27 0.97 17.67 -6.50
C ASN A 27 0.11 16.70 -5.65
N GLU A 28 0.06 16.93 -4.34
CA GLU A 28 -0.73 16.13 -3.36
C GLU A 28 -2.23 16.14 -3.63
N HIS A 29 -2.74 17.08 -4.41
CA HIS A 29 -4.14 17.17 -4.83
C HIS A 29 -4.38 16.64 -6.25
N MET A 30 -3.42 15.94 -6.84
CA MET A 30 -3.43 15.44 -8.22
C MET A 30 -3.51 16.52 -9.29
N LEU A 31 -3.29 17.80 -8.93
CA LEU A 31 -3.22 18.93 -9.87
C LEU A 31 -1.89 18.92 -10.60
N THR A 32 -1.94 19.09 -11.92
CA THR A 32 -0.73 19.22 -12.76
C THR A 32 -0.09 20.60 -12.66
N SER A 33 1.00 20.85 -13.40
CA SER A 33 1.59 22.18 -13.55
C SER A 33 0.68 23.20 -14.25
N HIS A 34 -0.37 22.75 -14.93
CA HIS A 34 -1.38 23.61 -15.56
C HIS A 34 -2.61 23.73 -14.67
N PRO A 35 -3.10 24.96 -14.35
CA PRO A 35 -4.31 25.15 -13.55
C PRO A 35 -5.52 24.50 -14.24
N HIS A 36 -6.41 23.89 -13.43
CA HIS A 36 -7.62 23.19 -13.87
C HIS A 36 -7.39 21.89 -14.65
N VAL A 37 -6.14 21.38 -14.70
CA VAL A 37 -5.83 20.09 -15.31
C VAL A 37 -5.29 19.15 -14.24
N TYR A 38 -5.94 17.99 -14.08
CA TYR A 38 -5.58 16.96 -13.12
C TYR A 38 -5.14 15.69 -13.85
N ALA A 39 -4.34 14.87 -13.20
CA ALA A 39 -3.97 13.56 -13.70
C ALA A 39 -4.08 12.53 -12.58
N ALA A 40 -4.64 11.35 -12.90
CA ALA A 40 -4.80 10.24 -11.97
C ALA A 40 -4.58 8.90 -12.69
N GLY A 41 -4.14 7.89 -11.96
CA GLY A 41 -3.86 6.55 -12.46
C GLY A 41 -2.49 6.41 -13.09
N ASP A 42 -2.35 5.42 -13.94
CA ASP A 42 -1.07 5.01 -14.53
C ASP A 42 -0.28 6.16 -15.19
N ILE A 43 -0.98 7.20 -15.64
CA ILE A 43 -0.36 8.35 -16.30
C ILE A 43 0.53 9.18 -15.36
N THR A 44 0.28 9.14 -14.04
CA THR A 44 1.13 9.85 -13.05
C THR A 44 2.46 9.14 -12.84
N GLY A 45 2.51 7.84 -13.06
CA GLY A 45 3.71 7.03 -12.91
C GLY A 45 4.08 6.65 -11.47
N PHE A 46 3.30 7.06 -10.46
CA PHE A 46 3.56 6.73 -9.05
C PHE A 46 3.16 5.30 -8.72
N SER A 47 1.93 4.92 -9.04
CA SER A 47 1.41 3.58 -8.77
C SER A 47 0.59 3.11 -9.97
N LEU A 48 0.91 1.92 -10.48
CA LEU A 48 0.25 1.34 -11.65
C LEU A 48 -0.83 0.33 -11.20
N LEU A 49 -1.65 0.75 -10.23
CA LEU A 49 -2.66 -0.07 -9.57
C LEU A 49 -4.03 0.61 -9.64
N ALA A 50 -5.06 -0.18 -9.96
CA ALA A 50 -6.42 0.34 -10.14
C ALA A 50 -6.98 1.03 -8.88
N HIS A 51 -6.77 0.45 -7.70
CA HIS A 51 -7.24 1.03 -6.45
C HIS A 51 -6.53 2.34 -6.09
N THR A 52 -5.26 2.51 -6.47
CA THR A 52 -4.57 3.79 -6.35
C THR A 52 -5.19 4.83 -7.27
N ALA A 53 -5.46 4.46 -8.53
CA ALA A 53 -6.09 5.35 -9.50
C ALA A 53 -7.47 5.84 -9.04
N TYR A 54 -8.26 4.99 -8.37
CA TYR A 54 -9.52 5.38 -7.75
C TYR A 54 -9.33 6.48 -6.71
N ARG A 55 -8.38 6.27 -5.78
CA ARG A 55 -8.10 7.23 -4.71
C ARG A 55 -7.55 8.55 -5.25
N GLU A 56 -6.64 8.50 -6.21
CA GLU A 56 -6.12 9.68 -6.89
C GLU A 56 -7.24 10.49 -7.57
N ALA A 57 -8.17 9.83 -8.27
CA ALA A 57 -9.30 10.49 -8.90
C ALA A 57 -10.26 11.12 -7.87
N GLU A 58 -10.51 10.46 -6.75
CA GLU A 58 -11.31 10.99 -5.64
C GLU A 58 -10.68 12.26 -5.06
N VAL A 59 -9.37 12.25 -4.77
CA VAL A 59 -8.62 13.43 -4.30
C VAL A 59 -8.72 14.59 -5.30
N ALA A 60 -8.56 14.31 -6.59
CA ALA A 60 -8.70 15.32 -7.63
C ALA A 60 -10.11 15.98 -7.62
N ILE A 61 -11.16 15.17 -7.50
CA ILE A 61 -12.54 15.66 -7.43
C ILE A 61 -12.80 16.44 -6.14
N HIS A 62 -12.30 15.96 -5.01
CA HIS A 62 -12.41 16.69 -3.73
C HIS A 62 -11.76 18.07 -3.84
N HIS A 63 -10.56 18.16 -4.41
CA HIS A 63 -9.90 19.46 -4.61
C HIS A 63 -10.70 20.40 -5.53
N ILE A 64 -11.28 19.88 -6.62
CA ILE A 64 -12.15 20.67 -7.53
C ILE A 64 -13.37 21.22 -6.77
N LEU A 65 -13.92 20.45 -5.84
CA LEU A 65 -15.10 20.83 -5.05
C LEU A 65 -14.76 21.66 -3.79
N GLY A 66 -13.48 21.93 -3.53
CA GLY A 66 -13.02 22.63 -2.33
C GLY A 66 -13.16 21.82 -1.04
N ILE A 67 -13.23 20.48 -1.14
CA ILE A 67 -13.23 19.55 -0.01
C ILE A 67 -11.76 19.28 0.36
N PRO A 68 -11.34 19.49 1.63
CA PRO A 68 -9.98 19.20 2.08
C PRO A 68 -9.67 17.71 1.96
N ASP A 69 -8.69 17.39 1.13
CA ASP A 69 -8.19 16.02 0.92
C ASP A 69 -6.83 16.03 0.22
N GLU A 70 -5.98 15.05 0.54
CA GLU A 70 -4.64 14.91 -0.01
C GLU A 70 -4.33 13.45 -0.29
N MET A 71 -3.52 13.21 -1.32
CA MET A 71 -3.08 11.87 -1.67
C MET A 71 -1.92 11.41 -0.79
N SER A 72 -2.11 10.29 -0.13
CA SER A 72 -1.04 9.58 0.57
C SER A 72 -0.66 8.31 -0.19
N TYR A 73 0.63 8.11 -0.41
CA TYR A 73 1.18 6.87 -0.99
C TYR A 73 1.83 5.98 0.07
N LYS A 74 1.68 6.31 1.36
CA LYS A 74 2.34 5.63 2.48
C LYS A 74 1.89 4.17 2.62
N ALA A 75 0.61 3.89 2.40
CA ALA A 75 -0.01 2.59 2.70
C ALA A 75 -0.80 2.02 1.51
N ILE A 76 -0.20 2.03 0.33
CA ILE A 76 -0.82 1.41 -0.85
C ILE A 76 -0.58 -0.09 -0.81
N PRO A 77 -1.63 -0.93 -0.72
CA PRO A 77 -1.44 -2.38 -0.75
C PRO A 77 -1.16 -2.85 -2.17
N ALA A 78 -0.23 -3.79 -2.30
CA ALA A 78 0.07 -4.48 -3.54
C ALA A 78 -0.14 -5.99 -3.37
N VAL A 79 -0.77 -6.62 -4.35
CA VAL A 79 -1.11 -8.06 -4.30
C VAL A 79 -0.67 -8.77 -5.57
N VAL A 80 -0.08 -9.94 -5.40
CA VAL A 80 0.15 -10.91 -6.47
C VAL A 80 -0.76 -12.11 -6.22
N TYR A 81 -1.72 -12.31 -7.10
CA TYR A 81 -2.78 -13.33 -7.01
C TYR A 81 -2.29 -14.71 -7.48
N THR A 82 -1.19 -15.14 -6.90
CA THR A 82 -0.68 -16.52 -7.04
C THR A 82 -1.37 -17.44 -6.02
N ASN A 83 -1.03 -18.72 -6.03
CA ASN A 83 -1.42 -19.64 -4.97
C ASN A 83 -0.15 -20.32 -4.40
N PRO A 84 0.28 -19.95 -3.17
CA PRO A 84 -0.32 -18.97 -2.26
C PRO A 84 -0.21 -17.52 -2.77
N GLU A 85 -1.11 -16.65 -2.30
CA GLU A 85 -1.09 -15.21 -2.55
C GLU A 85 0.10 -14.54 -1.85
N LEU A 86 0.59 -13.44 -2.47
CA LEU A 86 1.55 -12.55 -1.84
C LEU A 86 0.97 -11.15 -1.78
N ALA A 87 0.96 -10.55 -0.61
CA ALA A 87 0.50 -9.18 -0.41
C ALA A 87 1.49 -8.37 0.41
N SER A 88 1.57 -7.07 0.13
CA SER A 88 2.48 -6.16 0.82
C SER A 88 1.85 -4.78 0.97
N VAL A 89 2.23 -4.06 2.03
CA VAL A 89 1.89 -2.66 2.25
C VAL A 89 3.00 -1.98 3.06
N GLY A 90 3.23 -0.71 2.80
CA GLY A 90 4.25 0.09 3.47
C GLY A 90 5.68 -0.22 3.02
N LYS A 91 6.66 0.09 3.87
CA LYS A 91 8.09 0.01 3.58
C LYS A 91 8.59 -1.44 3.56
N THR A 92 9.63 -1.69 2.75
CA THR A 92 10.37 -2.96 2.71
C THR A 92 11.67 -2.87 3.50
N GLU A 93 12.23 -4.02 3.90
CA GLU A 93 13.55 -4.09 4.54
C GLU A 93 14.64 -3.47 3.63
N GLU A 94 14.56 -3.76 2.31
CA GLU A 94 15.51 -3.28 1.32
C GLU A 94 15.51 -1.74 1.19
N GLU A 95 14.33 -1.13 1.18
CA GLU A 95 14.19 0.33 1.15
C GLU A 95 14.75 0.98 2.41
N LEU A 96 14.43 0.43 3.58
CA LEU A 96 14.90 0.95 4.86
C LEU A 96 16.43 0.86 4.98
N ILE A 97 17.02 -0.27 4.58
CA ILE A 97 18.48 -0.45 4.55
C ILE A 97 19.11 0.57 3.58
N ALA A 98 18.55 0.72 2.38
CA ALA A 98 19.09 1.65 1.38
C ALA A 98 19.06 3.11 1.85
N ASN A 99 18.05 3.47 2.65
CA ASN A 99 17.88 4.81 3.22
C ASN A 99 18.67 5.02 4.52
N GLY A 100 19.24 3.96 5.12
CA GLY A 100 19.91 4.02 6.43
C GLY A 100 18.92 4.26 7.59
N GLU A 101 17.65 3.88 7.41
CA GLU A 101 16.62 3.99 8.44
C GLU A 101 16.73 2.82 9.44
N SER A 102 16.54 3.11 10.73
CA SER A 102 16.45 2.08 11.77
C SER A 102 15.07 1.42 11.76
N PHE A 103 15.02 0.11 11.95
CA PHE A 103 13.78 -0.65 11.99
C PHE A 103 13.96 -1.99 12.71
N ARG A 104 12.83 -2.59 13.07
CA ARG A 104 12.74 -3.96 13.59
C ARG A 104 11.86 -4.80 12.70
N VAL A 105 12.13 -6.10 12.62
CA VAL A 105 11.37 -7.05 11.80
C VAL A 105 10.93 -8.21 12.67
N GLN A 106 9.64 -8.49 12.64
CA GLN A 106 9.07 -9.70 13.20
C GLN A 106 8.56 -10.59 12.05
N LYS A 107 8.92 -11.86 12.09
CA LYS A 107 8.53 -12.87 11.10
C LYS A 107 7.88 -14.03 11.82
N ILE A 108 6.63 -14.31 11.53
CA ILE A 108 5.90 -15.44 12.10
C ILE A 108 5.29 -16.30 10.99
N PRO A 109 5.32 -17.63 11.13
CA PRO A 109 4.64 -18.52 10.18
C PRO A 109 3.13 -18.31 10.23
N MET A 110 2.46 -18.39 9.07
CA MET A 110 0.98 -18.33 9.00
C MET A 110 0.30 -19.45 9.81
N THR A 111 1.03 -20.50 10.13
CA THR A 111 0.55 -21.60 10.99
C THR A 111 0.24 -21.20 12.43
N TYR A 112 0.59 -19.98 12.85
CA TYR A 112 0.11 -19.41 14.12
C TYR A 112 -1.38 -19.08 14.08
N SER A 113 -1.99 -18.95 12.89
CA SER A 113 -3.44 -18.88 12.75
C SER A 113 -4.03 -20.29 12.61
N GLY A 114 -4.85 -20.72 13.58
CA GLY A 114 -5.55 -22.00 13.52
C GLY A 114 -6.48 -22.11 12.30
N ARG A 115 -7.08 -20.99 11.88
CA ARG A 115 -7.93 -20.97 10.68
C ARG A 115 -7.11 -21.18 9.41
N PHE A 116 -5.93 -20.59 9.31
CA PHE A 116 -5.02 -20.83 8.18
C PHE A 116 -4.68 -22.31 8.06
N VAL A 117 -4.34 -22.97 9.18
CA VAL A 117 -4.01 -24.41 9.20
C VAL A 117 -5.20 -25.26 8.76
N ALA A 118 -6.41 -24.91 9.21
CA ALA A 118 -7.61 -25.64 8.86
C ALA A 118 -8.00 -25.56 7.38
N GLU A 119 -7.69 -24.43 6.74
CA GLU A 119 -8.05 -24.19 5.33
C GLU A 119 -6.92 -24.51 4.34
N ASN A 120 -5.68 -24.61 4.81
CA ASN A 120 -4.50 -24.82 3.97
C ASN A 120 -3.71 -26.04 4.46
N GLU A 121 -4.17 -27.24 4.14
CA GLU A 121 -3.50 -28.49 4.51
C GLU A 121 -2.06 -28.48 3.99
N ASN A 122 -1.08 -28.62 4.91
CA ASN A 122 0.36 -28.49 4.63
C ASN A 122 0.79 -27.14 4.01
N GLY A 123 -0.06 -26.11 4.13
CA GLY A 123 0.24 -24.78 3.61
C GLY A 123 1.40 -24.13 4.35
N ASN A 124 2.34 -23.58 3.57
CA ASN A 124 3.40 -22.71 4.08
C ASN A 124 3.03 -21.25 3.83
N GLY A 125 3.31 -20.42 4.82
CA GLY A 125 3.06 -18.98 4.72
C GLY A 125 3.84 -18.22 5.76
N LEU A 126 3.93 -16.92 5.55
CA LEU A 126 4.69 -16.01 6.40
C LEU A 126 3.95 -14.70 6.56
N CYS A 127 3.90 -14.20 7.78
CA CYS A 127 3.61 -12.81 8.09
C CYS A 127 4.91 -12.13 8.51
N LYS A 128 5.26 -11.05 7.84
CA LYS A 128 6.40 -10.19 8.19
C LYS A 128 5.87 -8.80 8.53
N LEU A 129 6.07 -8.37 9.77
CA LEU A 129 5.76 -7.04 10.25
C LEU A 129 7.04 -6.24 10.42
N ILE A 130 7.05 -4.99 9.99
CA ILE A 130 8.18 -4.06 10.12
C ILE A 130 7.73 -2.86 10.95
N THR A 131 8.54 -2.51 11.96
CA THR A 131 8.28 -1.37 12.83
C THR A 131 9.48 -0.43 12.87
N ASP A 132 9.22 0.85 13.15
CA ASP A 132 10.25 1.84 13.46
C ASP A 132 10.74 1.74 14.93
N ASP A 133 11.61 2.68 15.33
CA ASP A 133 12.15 2.73 16.69
C ASP A 133 11.10 3.06 17.77
N GLU A 134 9.96 3.61 17.37
CA GLU A 134 8.82 3.95 18.24
C GLU A 134 7.72 2.89 18.22
N ASP A 135 8.04 1.68 17.73
CA ASP A 135 7.12 0.55 17.55
C ASP A 135 5.95 0.82 16.62
N ARG A 136 5.99 1.86 15.77
CA ARG A 136 4.96 2.10 14.78
C ARG A 136 5.10 1.10 13.63
N ILE A 137 3.97 0.56 13.20
CA ILE A 137 3.90 -0.34 12.05
C ILE A 137 4.14 0.48 10.78
N ILE A 138 5.24 0.21 10.09
CA ILE A 138 5.65 0.90 8.86
C ILE A 138 5.64 0.01 7.63
N GLY A 139 5.49 -1.30 7.80
CA GLY A 139 5.36 -2.25 6.70
C GLY A 139 4.82 -3.60 7.12
N CYS A 140 4.10 -4.25 6.21
CA CYS A 140 3.60 -5.61 6.39
C CYS A 140 3.66 -6.38 5.07
N HIS A 141 4.15 -7.61 5.12
CA HIS A 141 4.27 -8.49 3.95
C HIS A 141 3.76 -9.88 4.31
N LEU A 142 2.86 -10.39 3.49
CA LEU A 142 2.16 -11.65 3.71
C LEU A 142 2.40 -12.61 2.55
N LEU A 143 2.65 -13.85 2.88
CA LEU A 143 2.62 -14.98 1.94
C LEU A 143 1.66 -16.02 2.50
N GLY A 144 0.58 -16.31 1.79
CA GLY A 144 -0.44 -17.28 2.21
C GLY A 144 -1.85 -16.76 1.94
N ASN A 145 -2.83 -17.67 1.78
CA ASN A 145 -4.21 -17.31 1.53
C ASN A 145 -4.97 -17.03 2.84
N PRO A 146 -5.83 -16.01 2.91
CA PRO A 146 -6.14 -14.99 1.89
C PRO A 146 -5.39 -13.66 2.13
N ALA A 147 -4.11 -13.58 1.76
CA ALA A 147 -3.29 -12.39 1.99
C ALA A 147 -3.90 -11.12 1.38
N SER A 148 -4.55 -11.23 0.22
CA SER A 148 -5.21 -10.11 -0.46
C SER A 148 -6.31 -9.45 0.37
N GLU A 149 -7.03 -10.25 1.17
CA GLU A 149 -8.15 -9.75 1.98
C GLU A 149 -7.67 -9.15 3.30
N ILE A 150 -6.63 -9.72 3.90
CA ILE A 150 -6.18 -9.29 5.23
C ILE A 150 -5.18 -8.15 5.20
N ILE A 151 -4.49 -7.91 4.07
CA ILE A 151 -3.47 -6.86 3.96
C ILE A 151 -4.00 -5.45 4.19
N VAL A 152 -5.27 -5.20 3.89
CA VAL A 152 -5.92 -3.91 4.11
C VAL A 152 -5.91 -3.52 5.60
N THR A 153 -6.05 -4.49 6.49
CA THR A 153 -6.01 -4.25 7.95
C THR A 153 -4.63 -3.73 8.38
N ALA A 154 -3.56 -4.31 7.85
CA ALA A 154 -2.21 -3.78 8.06
C ALA A 154 -2.02 -2.40 7.40
N GLY A 155 -2.60 -2.18 6.22
CA GLY A 155 -2.59 -0.89 5.53
C GLY A 155 -3.22 0.23 6.36
N ILE A 156 -4.33 -0.04 7.03
CA ILE A 156 -4.96 0.90 7.95
C ILE A 156 -4.00 1.26 9.11
N ALA A 157 -3.30 0.28 9.67
CA ALA A 157 -2.34 0.52 10.73
C ALA A 157 -1.15 1.36 10.27
N VAL A 158 -0.60 1.06 9.09
CA VAL A 158 0.50 1.82 8.47
C VAL A 158 0.07 3.26 8.18
N GLU A 159 -1.11 3.48 7.57
CA GLU A 159 -1.59 4.82 7.22
C GLU A 159 -1.77 5.70 8.46
N ASN A 160 -2.35 5.14 9.52
CA ASN A 160 -2.63 5.87 10.75
C ASN A 160 -1.44 5.92 11.72
N GLY A 161 -0.32 5.25 11.41
CA GLY A 161 0.88 5.24 12.26
C GLY A 161 0.67 4.54 13.60
N TYR A 162 -0.17 3.51 13.65
CA TYR A 162 -0.40 2.74 14.89
C TYR A 162 0.88 2.04 15.34
N THR A 163 1.12 2.11 16.64
CA THR A 163 2.09 1.22 17.27
C THR A 163 1.53 -0.20 17.35
N VAL A 164 2.41 -1.18 17.51
CA VAL A 164 2.01 -2.59 17.71
C VAL A 164 1.02 -2.72 18.88
N ASP A 165 1.31 -2.03 20.00
CA ASP A 165 0.44 -2.06 21.17
C ASP A 165 -0.94 -1.45 20.92
N GLU A 166 -1.03 -0.36 20.16
CA GLU A 166 -2.32 0.24 19.78
C GLU A 166 -3.09 -0.67 18.83
N PHE A 167 -2.39 -1.26 17.87
CA PHE A 167 -3.00 -2.19 16.92
C PHE A 167 -3.58 -3.44 17.61
N LYS A 168 -2.86 -4.00 18.58
CA LYS A 168 -3.28 -5.17 19.36
C LYS A 168 -4.46 -4.91 20.30
N LYS A 169 -4.85 -3.66 20.56
CA LYS A 169 -6.08 -3.34 21.30
C LYS A 169 -7.36 -3.56 20.48
N ASN A 170 -7.25 -3.72 19.17
CA ASN A 170 -8.41 -4.05 18.33
C ASN A 170 -8.83 -5.50 18.53
N ILE A 171 -10.14 -5.74 18.48
CA ILE A 171 -10.70 -7.08 18.64
C ILE A 171 -10.74 -7.78 17.29
N PHE A 172 -9.97 -8.85 17.16
CA PHE A 172 -9.98 -9.71 15.98
C PHE A 172 -11.00 -10.85 16.17
N PRO A 173 -11.85 -11.16 15.17
CA PRO A 173 -12.77 -12.27 15.27
C PRO A 173 -12.01 -13.61 15.27
N HIS A 174 -12.45 -14.54 16.12
CA HIS A 174 -11.86 -15.88 16.24
C HIS A 174 -12.85 -16.98 15.79
N PRO A 175 -12.43 -17.99 14.98
CA PRO A 175 -11.11 -18.11 14.35
C PRO A 175 -11.06 -17.43 12.97
N THR A 176 -10.02 -16.64 12.71
CA THR A 176 -9.78 -16.02 11.39
C THR A 176 -8.30 -16.07 11.02
N VAL A 177 -8.00 -15.94 9.71
CA VAL A 177 -6.62 -15.81 9.26
C VAL A 177 -6.03 -14.45 9.63
N SER A 178 -6.86 -13.40 9.73
CA SER A 178 -6.42 -12.05 10.10
C SER A 178 -5.81 -11.94 11.50
N GLU A 179 -6.09 -12.92 12.41
CA GLU A 179 -5.44 -12.99 13.72
C GLU A 179 -3.92 -13.07 13.63
N ILE A 180 -3.37 -13.51 12.49
CA ILE A 180 -1.92 -13.52 12.25
C ILE A 180 -1.29 -12.13 12.46
N LEU A 181 -2.02 -11.07 12.18
CA LEU A 181 -1.57 -9.69 12.37
C LEU A 181 -1.56 -9.29 13.85
N HIS A 182 -2.42 -9.91 14.67
CA HIS A 182 -2.43 -9.70 16.10
C HIS A 182 -1.29 -10.46 16.81
N GLU A 183 -0.93 -11.63 16.27
CA GLU A 183 0.16 -12.46 16.78
C GLU A 183 1.55 -11.94 16.39
N SER A 184 1.60 -11.00 15.43
CA SER A 184 2.83 -10.40 14.91
C SER A 184 3.41 -9.35 15.84
#